data_b0df0b6762e33ed47c6af7e0b4a64a69
#
_entry.id   b0df0b6762e33ed47c6af7e0b4a64a69
#
_cell.length_a   1.000
_cell.length_b   1.000
_cell.length_c   1.000
_cell.angle_alpha   90.00
_cell.angle_beta   90.00
_cell.angle_gamma   90.00
#
_symmetry.space_group_name_H-M   'P 1'
#
loop_
_entity.id
_entity.type
_entity.pdbx_description
1 polymer ?
#
loop_
_entity_poly.entity_id
_entity_poly.type
_entity_poly.pdbx_seq_one_letter_code
_entity_poly.pdbx_strand_id
1 'polypeptide(L)'
;MLITLVSFFLILIILILAHELGHFFTAKLFKVRVEEFGIFLPPRLFSFKKGETVYSLNAIPLGGFNKLAGEEDPNIPGSLAGKSIQVRLVVLSAGSIMNILLPIILLSIAFMIPHLEAVNINSTDKGQVFVEEVVANSPAAKAGIKVNDIILIADGQPVQNVNDYENIILSHLGTQITVEVKHYNGTIADVELTPQANAPANQGATGVAITNAIRKSDPFWVAIPNGAISYWNMIVLFVTGVVGMIRGSIPVSLTGPVGIAQLTGEIVKTGIANLLSFAAVISLNLGIVNIFPIPAMDGGRIVFVLVEWIRRGKRVSPKTEAMVHSIGFLLLMLLFLVISYHDILRIIRGGSIG
;
A
#
# COMPACT_ATOMS: atom_id res chain seq x y z
N MET A 1 16.89 -5.04 7.14
CA MET A 1 15.86 -5.35 8.15
C MET A 1 15.37 -4.10 8.90
N LEU A 2 16.22 -3.27 9.49
CA LEU A 2 15.77 -2.06 10.22
C LEU A 2 14.97 -1.10 9.34
N ILE A 3 15.47 -0.75 8.15
CA ILE A 3 14.79 0.16 7.21
C ILE A 3 13.41 -0.38 6.78
N THR A 4 13.29 -1.69 6.57
CA THR A 4 12.02 -2.36 6.25
C THR A 4 10.99 -2.15 7.36
N LEU A 5 11.39 -2.42 8.62
CA LEU A 5 10.50 -2.27 9.78
C LEU A 5 10.10 -0.80 9.97
N VAL A 6 11.07 0.12 9.89
CA VAL A 6 10.79 1.56 10.02
C VAL A 6 9.82 2.02 8.93
N SER A 7 10.05 1.64 7.67
CA SER A 7 9.18 2.02 6.56
C SER A 7 7.78 1.41 6.69
N PHE A 8 7.69 0.14 7.07
CA PHE A 8 6.42 -0.54 7.30
C PHE A 8 5.58 0.15 8.39
N PHE A 9 6.18 0.40 9.56
CA PHE A 9 5.47 1.10 10.62
C PHE A 9 5.13 2.54 10.27
N LEU A 10 6.01 3.24 9.54
CA LEU A 10 5.73 4.60 9.09
C LEU A 10 4.52 4.65 8.16
N ILE A 11 4.43 3.72 7.19
CA ILE A 11 3.25 3.59 6.33
C ILE A 11 2.01 3.34 7.17
N LEU A 12 2.02 2.34 8.06
CA LEU A 12 0.87 2.03 8.91
C LEU A 12 0.43 3.24 9.74
N ILE A 13 1.37 3.96 10.34
CA ILE A 13 1.08 5.17 11.14
C ILE A 13 0.36 6.21 10.28
N ILE A 14 0.87 6.49 9.07
CA ILE A 14 0.26 7.49 8.17
C ILE A 14 -1.17 7.08 7.80
N LEU A 15 -1.38 5.80 7.44
CA LEU A 15 -2.70 5.31 7.02
C LEU A 15 -3.70 5.29 8.17
N ILE A 16 -3.29 4.83 9.35
CA ILE A 16 -4.12 4.80 10.55
C ILE A 16 -4.45 6.22 10.99
N LEU A 17 -3.44 7.11 11.04
CA LEU A 17 -3.65 8.49 11.44
C LEU A 17 -4.60 9.21 10.49
N ALA A 18 -4.47 9.02 9.18
CA ALA A 18 -5.40 9.60 8.21
C ALA A 18 -6.83 9.12 8.42
N HIS A 19 -7.00 7.81 8.66
CA HIS A 19 -8.29 7.20 8.99
C HIS A 19 -8.92 7.83 10.24
N GLU A 20 -8.18 7.86 11.34
CA GLU A 20 -8.66 8.42 12.61
C GLU A 20 -8.94 9.93 12.52
N LEU A 21 -8.14 10.67 11.75
CA LEU A 21 -8.40 12.09 11.48
C LEU A 21 -9.70 12.30 10.71
N GLY A 22 -10.09 11.39 9.83
CA GLY A 22 -11.37 11.40 9.14
C GLY A 22 -12.54 11.43 10.13
N HIS A 23 -12.56 10.48 11.06
CA HIS A 23 -13.56 10.42 12.13
C HIS A 23 -13.51 11.65 13.05
N PHE A 24 -12.30 12.04 13.45
CA PHE A 24 -12.09 13.17 14.36
C PHE A 24 -12.63 14.47 13.78
N PHE A 25 -12.24 14.83 12.57
CA PHE A 25 -12.67 16.10 11.96
C PHE A 25 -14.18 16.13 11.70
N THR A 26 -14.76 15.04 11.21
CA THR A 26 -16.20 14.97 10.98
C THR A 26 -16.99 14.98 12.27
N ALA A 27 -16.54 14.27 13.32
CA ALA A 27 -17.15 14.33 14.64
C ALA A 27 -17.17 15.77 15.18
N LYS A 28 -16.04 16.50 15.11
CA LYS A 28 -15.97 17.90 15.53
C LYS A 28 -16.84 18.81 14.68
N LEU A 29 -16.89 18.61 13.36
CA LEU A 29 -17.73 19.39 12.44
C LEU A 29 -19.21 19.28 12.80
N PHE A 30 -19.67 18.07 13.13
CA PHE A 30 -21.07 17.82 13.52
C PHE A 30 -21.32 17.96 15.05
N LYS A 31 -20.37 18.55 15.78
CA LYS A 31 -20.48 18.77 17.23
C LYS A 31 -20.79 17.47 17.99
N VAL A 32 -20.15 16.39 17.59
CA VAL A 32 -20.03 15.16 18.38
C VAL A 32 -18.82 15.31 19.28
N ARG A 33 -18.98 15.03 20.58
CA ARG A 33 -17.89 15.15 21.53
C ARG A 33 -16.91 14.01 21.35
N VAL A 34 -15.64 14.35 21.12
CA VAL A 34 -14.53 13.40 21.09
C VAL A 34 -13.89 13.38 22.47
N GLU A 35 -14.02 12.27 23.17
CA GLU A 35 -13.46 12.08 24.52
C GLU A 35 -11.95 11.86 24.47
N GLU A 36 -11.50 11.00 23.55
CA GLU A 36 -10.08 10.70 23.37
C GLU A 36 -9.74 10.46 21.90
N PHE A 37 -8.62 11.03 21.47
CA PHE A 37 -7.95 10.74 20.21
C PHE A 37 -6.63 10.06 20.53
N GLY A 38 -6.53 8.76 20.26
CA GLY A 38 -5.38 7.94 20.59
C GLY A 38 -4.58 7.54 19.37
N ILE A 39 -3.28 7.87 19.36
CA ILE A 39 -2.32 7.29 18.44
C ILE A 39 -1.79 6.02 19.08
N PHE A 40 -1.85 4.90 18.36
CA PHE A 40 -1.54 3.56 18.84
C PHE A 40 -2.54 3.01 19.86
N LEU A 41 -2.41 1.72 20.18
CA LEU A 41 -3.27 1.03 21.14
C LEU A 41 -2.65 1.01 22.53
N PRO A 42 -3.46 0.99 23.60
CA PRO A 42 -2.98 0.90 24.99
C PRO A 42 -1.94 -0.21 25.21
N PRO A 43 -1.04 -0.05 26.23
CA PRO A 43 -1.12 0.90 27.33
C PRO A 43 -0.66 2.31 26.94
N ARG A 44 -1.22 3.32 27.67
CA ARG A 44 -0.91 4.74 27.44
C ARG A 44 0.49 5.09 27.94
N LEU A 45 1.28 5.74 27.06
CA LEU A 45 2.62 6.25 27.38
C LEU A 45 2.58 7.72 27.80
N PHE A 46 1.84 8.54 27.04
CA PHE A 46 1.72 9.97 27.26
C PHE A 46 0.33 10.45 26.89
N SER A 47 -0.18 11.48 27.59
CA SER A 47 -1.41 12.15 27.20
C SER A 47 -1.46 13.59 27.68
N PHE A 48 -2.19 14.42 26.94
CA PHE A 48 -2.54 15.77 27.36
C PHE A 48 -3.99 16.06 26.99
N LYS A 49 -4.64 16.93 27.75
CA LYS A 49 -6.01 17.35 27.49
C LYS A 49 -6.03 18.73 26.87
N LYS A 50 -6.77 18.88 25.76
CA LYS A 50 -7.03 20.18 25.12
C LYS A 50 -8.52 20.31 24.87
N GLY A 51 -9.14 21.28 25.57
CA GLY A 51 -10.60 21.40 25.56
C GLY A 51 -11.28 20.19 26.19
N GLU A 52 -12.19 19.57 25.48
CA GLU A 52 -12.92 18.37 25.91
C GLU A 52 -12.25 17.05 25.51
N THR A 53 -11.20 17.10 24.68
CA THR A 53 -10.55 15.92 24.10
C THR A 53 -9.21 15.63 24.80
N VAL A 54 -8.98 14.37 25.14
CA VAL A 54 -7.68 13.84 25.55
C VAL A 54 -6.95 13.36 24.32
N TYR A 55 -5.73 13.82 24.10
CA TYR A 55 -4.84 13.32 23.05
C TYR A 55 -3.84 12.39 23.71
N SER A 56 -3.76 11.15 23.25
CA SER A 56 -2.90 10.14 23.84
C SER A 56 -1.97 9.48 22.83
N LEU A 57 -0.75 9.20 23.28
CA LEU A 57 0.20 8.36 22.61
C LEU A 57 0.33 7.06 23.40
N ASN A 58 0.18 5.94 22.74
CA ASN A 58 0.13 4.63 23.36
C ASN A 58 1.29 3.74 22.87
N ALA A 59 1.46 2.57 23.47
CA ALA A 59 2.67 1.76 23.29
C ALA A 59 2.63 0.81 22.09
N ILE A 60 1.44 0.33 21.68
CA ILE A 60 1.32 -0.72 20.67
C ILE A 60 1.04 -0.10 19.29
N PRO A 61 2.01 -0.09 18.35
CA PRO A 61 1.90 0.62 17.08
C PRO A 61 1.05 -0.15 16.02
N LEU A 62 -0.08 -0.71 16.44
CA LEU A 62 -0.96 -1.53 15.59
C LEU A 62 -2.35 -0.91 15.38
N GLY A 63 -2.52 0.38 15.60
CA GLY A 63 -3.81 1.02 15.42
C GLY A 63 -3.84 2.45 15.95
N GLY A 64 -4.99 3.07 15.86
CA GLY A 64 -5.38 4.30 16.50
C GLY A 64 -6.80 4.15 16.98
N PHE A 65 -7.34 5.15 17.66
CA PHE A 65 -8.74 5.16 18.02
C PHE A 65 -9.26 6.56 18.30
N ASN A 66 -10.52 6.75 17.93
CA ASN A 66 -11.34 7.88 18.36
C ASN A 66 -12.41 7.39 19.32
N LYS A 67 -12.34 7.80 20.57
CA LYS A 67 -13.41 7.55 21.52
C LYS A 67 -14.44 8.68 21.43
N LEU A 68 -15.54 8.42 20.74
CA LEU A 68 -16.63 9.36 20.64
C LEU A 68 -17.57 9.22 21.84
N ALA A 69 -18.13 10.34 22.31
CA ALA A 69 -19.08 10.30 23.42
C ALA A 69 -20.35 9.56 23.01
N GLY A 70 -20.81 8.64 23.83
CA GLY A 70 -22.09 7.96 23.67
C GLY A 70 -22.27 7.36 22.27
N GLU A 71 -21.35 6.53 21.81
CA GLU A 71 -21.46 5.86 20.51
C GLU A 71 -22.75 5.02 20.43
N GLU A 72 -23.14 4.42 21.54
CA GLU A 72 -24.34 3.57 21.67
C GLU A 72 -25.45 4.20 22.54
N ASP A 73 -25.15 5.24 23.34
CA ASP A 73 -26.08 5.89 24.25
C ASP A 73 -26.47 7.30 23.80
N PRO A 74 -27.73 7.51 23.33
CA PRO A 74 -28.20 8.81 22.89
C PRO A 74 -28.42 9.83 24.02
N ASN A 75 -28.47 9.40 25.28
CA ASN A 75 -28.74 10.27 26.44
C ASN A 75 -27.51 11.07 26.87
N ILE A 76 -26.32 10.69 26.41
CA ILE A 76 -25.07 11.40 26.74
C ILE A 76 -25.01 12.70 25.93
N PRO A 77 -24.80 13.87 26.59
CA PRO A 77 -24.67 15.15 25.88
C PRO A 77 -23.54 15.13 24.85
N GLY A 78 -23.83 15.51 23.61
CA GLY A 78 -22.88 15.49 22.50
C GLY A 78 -22.57 14.09 21.97
N SER A 79 -23.41 13.08 22.29
CA SER A 79 -23.25 11.71 21.83
C SER A 79 -23.38 11.56 20.31
N LEU A 80 -22.68 10.59 19.74
CA LEU A 80 -22.87 10.18 18.35
C LEU A 80 -24.26 9.58 18.16
N ALA A 81 -24.69 8.70 19.07
CA ALA A 81 -26.00 8.08 19.02
C ALA A 81 -27.14 9.10 19.05
N GLY A 82 -27.01 10.24 19.74
CA GLY A 82 -28.01 11.31 19.75
C GLY A 82 -28.14 12.10 18.45
N LYS A 83 -27.24 11.92 17.48
CA LYS A 83 -27.30 12.60 16.17
C LYS A 83 -28.26 11.91 15.19
N SER A 84 -28.65 12.66 14.15
CA SER A 84 -29.43 12.09 13.05
C SER A 84 -28.69 10.93 12.37
N ILE A 85 -29.43 10.03 11.75
CA ILE A 85 -28.88 8.88 11.01
C ILE A 85 -27.85 9.35 9.96
N GLN A 86 -28.14 10.43 9.24
CA GLN A 86 -27.24 11.00 8.22
C GLN A 86 -25.92 11.42 8.81
N VAL A 87 -25.93 12.14 9.94
CA VAL A 87 -24.69 12.57 10.63
C VAL A 87 -23.89 11.35 11.11
N ARG A 88 -24.57 10.35 11.67
CA ARG A 88 -23.93 9.11 12.12
C ARG A 88 -23.26 8.38 10.96
N LEU A 89 -23.95 8.24 9.82
CA LEU A 89 -23.37 7.63 8.61
C LEU A 89 -22.14 8.38 8.13
N VAL A 90 -22.20 9.72 8.05
CA VAL A 90 -21.05 10.53 7.63
C VAL A 90 -19.87 10.38 8.58
N VAL A 91 -20.10 10.45 9.90
CA VAL A 91 -19.02 10.30 10.89
C VAL A 91 -18.40 8.89 10.83
N LEU A 92 -19.23 7.84 10.75
CA LEU A 92 -18.74 6.46 10.71
C LEU A 92 -18.04 6.09 9.40
N SER A 93 -18.40 6.71 8.26
CA SER A 93 -17.72 6.45 6.99
C SER A 93 -16.49 7.32 6.76
N ALA A 94 -16.29 8.36 7.55
CA ALA A 94 -15.28 9.38 7.30
C ALA A 94 -13.84 8.84 7.33
N GLY A 95 -13.53 7.91 8.22
CA GLY A 95 -12.22 7.26 8.27
C GLY A 95 -11.92 6.49 7.00
N SER A 96 -12.87 5.66 6.57
CA SER A 96 -12.76 4.89 5.32
C SER A 96 -12.64 5.81 4.11
N ILE A 97 -13.45 6.87 4.02
CA ILE A 97 -13.38 7.87 2.93
C ILE A 97 -12.03 8.56 2.92
N MET A 98 -11.46 8.92 4.08
CA MET A 98 -10.15 9.52 4.14
C MET A 98 -9.08 8.60 3.56
N ASN A 99 -9.10 7.31 3.88
CA ASN A 99 -8.18 6.34 3.31
C ASN A 99 -8.41 6.07 1.81
N ILE A 100 -9.64 6.22 1.31
CA ILE A 100 -9.94 6.14 -0.13
C ILE A 100 -9.38 7.37 -0.86
N LEU A 101 -9.38 8.55 -0.24
CA LEU A 101 -8.91 9.79 -0.87
C LEU A 101 -7.41 10.05 -0.68
N LEU A 102 -6.81 9.53 0.39
CA LEU A 102 -5.38 9.70 0.69
C LEU A 102 -4.44 9.29 -0.46
N PRO A 103 -4.73 8.24 -1.27
CA PRO A 103 -3.93 7.87 -2.42
C PRO A 103 -3.69 9.01 -3.41
N ILE A 104 -4.65 9.91 -3.61
CA ILE A 104 -4.46 11.06 -4.51
C ILE A 104 -3.28 11.92 -4.04
N ILE A 105 -3.19 12.16 -2.73
CA ILE A 105 -2.13 12.95 -2.13
C ILE A 105 -0.79 12.21 -2.22
N LEU A 106 -0.77 10.92 -1.85
CA LEU A 106 0.45 10.11 -1.86
C LEU A 106 1.03 9.97 -3.26
N LEU A 107 0.18 9.72 -4.27
CA LEU A 107 0.59 9.63 -5.67
C LEU A 107 1.05 10.98 -6.21
N SER A 108 0.37 12.08 -5.88
CA SER A 108 0.82 13.41 -6.27
C SER A 108 2.21 13.72 -5.71
N ILE A 109 2.48 13.39 -4.44
CA ILE A 109 3.81 13.54 -3.84
C ILE A 109 4.82 12.62 -4.52
N ALA A 110 4.43 11.38 -4.88
CA ALA A 110 5.30 10.45 -5.59
C ALA A 110 5.77 11.01 -6.95
N PHE A 111 4.90 11.72 -7.68
CA PHE A 111 5.28 12.41 -8.92
C PHE A 111 6.16 13.65 -8.70
N MET A 112 6.06 14.32 -7.55
CA MET A 112 6.89 15.50 -7.23
C MET A 112 8.35 15.15 -6.91
N ILE A 113 8.62 13.92 -6.50
CA ILE A 113 9.98 13.44 -6.19
C ILE A 113 10.54 12.63 -7.36
N PRO A 114 11.88 12.42 -7.44
CA PRO A 114 12.47 11.66 -8.53
C PRO A 114 11.89 10.26 -8.66
N HIS A 115 11.22 10.00 -9.78
CA HIS A 115 10.60 8.72 -10.15
C HIS A 115 10.99 8.32 -11.56
N LEU A 116 10.78 7.06 -11.92
CA LEU A 116 10.99 6.56 -13.28
C LEU A 116 9.71 6.74 -14.08
N GLU A 117 9.82 7.41 -15.23
CA GLU A 117 8.76 7.51 -16.22
C GLU A 117 9.17 6.73 -17.47
N ALA A 118 8.39 5.70 -17.80
CA ALA A 118 8.63 4.91 -19.00
C ALA A 118 8.48 5.79 -20.25
N VAL A 119 9.44 5.70 -21.14
CA VAL A 119 9.41 6.44 -22.41
C VAL A 119 9.33 5.48 -23.58
N ASN A 120 8.60 5.89 -24.61
CA ASN A 120 8.53 5.11 -25.84
C ASN A 120 9.89 5.16 -26.55
N ILE A 121 10.34 4.01 -27.09
CA ILE A 121 11.60 3.88 -27.84
C ILE A 121 11.70 4.90 -29.00
N ASN A 122 10.56 5.29 -29.57
CA ASN A 122 10.47 6.23 -30.68
C ASN A 122 10.32 7.70 -30.23
N SER A 123 10.36 7.98 -28.92
CA SER A 123 10.27 9.36 -28.41
C SER A 123 11.57 10.11 -28.65
N THR A 124 11.46 11.44 -28.73
CA THR A 124 12.61 12.35 -28.80
C THR A 124 13.45 12.34 -27.54
N ASP A 125 12.86 11.95 -26.42
CA ASP A 125 13.53 11.76 -25.15
C ASP A 125 14.27 10.42 -25.16
N LYS A 126 15.60 10.47 -25.24
CA LYS A 126 16.43 9.28 -25.14
C LYS A 126 16.38 8.77 -23.71
N GLY A 127 15.53 7.78 -23.46
CA GLY A 127 15.48 7.05 -22.20
C GLY A 127 16.78 6.27 -21.95
N GLN A 128 17.01 5.90 -20.72
CA GLN A 128 18.03 4.93 -20.34
C GLN A 128 17.37 3.59 -20.05
N VAL A 129 18.12 2.49 -20.17
CA VAL A 129 17.62 1.15 -19.86
C VAL A 129 17.77 0.90 -18.37
N PHE A 130 16.64 0.94 -17.66
CA PHE A 130 16.56 0.68 -16.22
C PHE A 130 16.17 -0.76 -15.95
N VAL A 131 16.72 -1.32 -14.89
CA VAL A 131 16.36 -2.63 -14.35
C VAL A 131 15.17 -2.44 -13.41
N GLU A 132 14.00 -2.98 -13.78
CA GLU A 132 12.77 -2.94 -12.98
C GLU A 132 12.69 -4.10 -11.99
N GLU A 133 13.13 -5.29 -12.42
CA GLU A 133 13.09 -6.49 -11.60
C GLU A 133 14.32 -7.35 -11.85
N VAL A 134 14.77 -8.04 -10.81
CA VAL A 134 15.85 -9.04 -10.89
C VAL A 134 15.36 -10.32 -10.23
N VAL A 135 15.23 -11.38 -11.02
CA VAL A 135 14.79 -12.68 -10.53
C VAL A 135 15.85 -13.28 -9.62
N ALA A 136 15.45 -13.77 -8.45
CA ALA A 136 16.35 -14.39 -7.49
C ALA A 136 17.07 -15.61 -8.11
N ASN A 137 18.38 -15.75 -7.80
CA ASN A 137 19.26 -16.80 -8.32
C ASN A 137 19.51 -16.78 -9.85
N SER A 138 19.02 -15.77 -10.56
CA SER A 138 19.26 -15.55 -11.98
C SER A 138 20.73 -15.21 -12.24
N PRO A 139 21.20 -15.27 -13.52
CA PRO A 139 22.52 -14.78 -13.89
C PRO A 139 22.77 -13.32 -13.47
N ALA A 140 21.80 -12.44 -13.67
CA ALA A 140 21.90 -11.04 -13.28
C ALA A 140 22.01 -10.86 -11.76
N ALA A 141 21.22 -11.61 -10.98
CA ALA A 141 21.31 -11.56 -9.51
C ALA A 141 22.68 -12.01 -9.00
N LYS A 142 23.25 -13.07 -9.62
CA LYS A 142 24.60 -13.58 -9.30
C LYS A 142 25.69 -12.60 -9.69
N ALA A 143 25.51 -11.88 -10.80
CA ALA A 143 26.43 -10.83 -11.27
C ALA A 143 26.36 -9.55 -10.42
N GLY A 144 25.37 -9.41 -9.52
CA GLY A 144 25.23 -8.25 -8.65
C GLY A 144 24.40 -7.10 -9.23
N ILE A 145 23.70 -7.33 -10.34
CA ILE A 145 22.73 -6.36 -10.91
C ILE A 145 21.54 -6.24 -9.93
N LYS A 146 21.08 -5.01 -9.73
CA LYS A 146 20.02 -4.66 -8.79
C LYS A 146 18.91 -3.86 -9.45
N VAL A 147 17.76 -3.86 -8.82
CA VAL A 147 16.64 -3.00 -9.23
C VAL A 147 17.05 -1.53 -9.16
N ASN A 148 16.61 -0.74 -10.13
CA ASN A 148 17.01 0.66 -10.40
C ASN A 148 18.44 0.87 -10.91
N ASP A 149 19.18 -0.17 -11.24
CA ASP A 149 20.40 -0.04 -12.00
C ASP A 149 20.10 0.40 -13.42
N ILE A 150 21.05 1.10 -14.03
CA ILE A 150 21.00 1.50 -15.44
C ILE A 150 22.05 0.66 -16.18
N ILE A 151 21.63 0.01 -17.26
CA ILE A 151 22.54 -0.70 -18.15
C ILE A 151 23.09 0.30 -19.15
N LEU A 152 24.41 0.47 -19.15
CA LEU A 152 25.10 1.44 -20.00
C LEU A 152 25.72 0.78 -21.24
N ILE A 153 26.46 -0.31 -21.02
CA ILE A 153 27.21 -1.03 -22.06
C ILE A 153 26.99 -2.53 -21.86
N ALA A 154 26.86 -3.28 -22.91
CA ALA A 154 26.85 -4.74 -22.88
C ALA A 154 27.76 -5.27 -23.97
N ASP A 155 28.73 -6.13 -23.61
CA ASP A 155 29.76 -6.67 -24.51
C ASP A 155 30.49 -5.57 -25.35
N GLY A 156 30.87 -4.46 -24.69
CA GLY A 156 31.53 -3.32 -25.32
C GLY A 156 30.64 -2.45 -26.22
N GLN A 157 29.35 -2.78 -26.37
CA GLN A 157 28.42 -2.02 -27.18
C GLN A 157 27.49 -1.15 -26.29
N PRO A 158 27.27 0.13 -26.62
CA PRO A 158 26.39 1.00 -25.86
C PRO A 158 24.94 0.54 -25.95
N VAL A 159 24.24 0.47 -24.83
CA VAL A 159 22.83 0.11 -24.72
C VAL A 159 22.01 1.40 -24.65
N GLN A 160 21.30 1.72 -25.73
CA GLN A 160 20.49 2.94 -25.82
C GLN A 160 19.00 2.67 -25.55
N ASN A 161 18.54 1.44 -25.76
CA ASN A 161 17.18 1.01 -25.57
C ASN A 161 17.12 -0.49 -25.21
N VAL A 162 15.93 -0.96 -24.83
CA VAL A 162 15.67 -2.36 -24.44
C VAL A 162 16.05 -3.31 -25.57
N ASN A 163 15.73 -2.97 -26.83
CA ASN A 163 16.01 -3.86 -27.96
C ASN A 163 17.51 -4.05 -28.19
N ASP A 164 18.34 -3.01 -27.95
CA ASP A 164 19.79 -3.14 -28.05
C ASP A 164 20.30 -4.18 -27.06
N TYR A 165 19.87 -4.08 -25.81
CA TYR A 165 20.24 -5.04 -24.77
C TYR A 165 19.79 -6.46 -25.12
N GLU A 166 18.50 -6.63 -25.51
CA GLU A 166 17.97 -7.94 -25.87
C GLU A 166 18.72 -8.58 -27.03
N ASN A 167 19.03 -7.83 -28.08
CA ASN A 167 19.78 -8.33 -29.23
C ASN A 167 21.20 -8.78 -28.84
N ILE A 168 21.90 -8.00 -28.00
CA ILE A 168 23.23 -8.37 -27.51
C ILE A 168 23.15 -9.65 -26.68
N ILE A 169 22.20 -9.75 -25.74
CA ILE A 169 22.00 -10.92 -24.89
C ILE A 169 21.69 -12.17 -25.73
N LEU A 170 20.79 -12.06 -26.72
CA LEU A 170 20.40 -13.18 -27.56
C LEU A 170 21.55 -13.68 -28.47
N SER A 171 22.47 -12.80 -28.87
CA SER A 171 23.66 -13.18 -29.65
C SER A 171 24.75 -13.85 -28.82
N HIS A 172 24.68 -13.79 -27.48
CA HIS A 172 25.70 -14.31 -26.55
C HIS A 172 25.15 -15.38 -25.59
N LEU A 173 24.10 -16.10 -25.98
CA LEU A 173 23.54 -17.17 -25.13
C LEU A 173 24.61 -18.23 -24.82
N GLY A 174 24.81 -18.51 -23.53
CA GLY A 174 25.79 -19.47 -23.02
C GLY A 174 27.24 -18.96 -23.01
N THR A 175 27.47 -17.72 -23.45
CA THR A 175 28.80 -17.10 -23.45
C THR A 175 28.86 -15.99 -22.39
N GLN A 176 29.95 -15.92 -21.66
CA GLN A 176 30.18 -14.86 -20.68
C GLN A 176 30.43 -13.53 -21.37
N ILE A 177 29.73 -12.50 -20.97
CA ILE A 177 29.88 -11.12 -21.43
C ILE A 177 30.08 -10.19 -20.25
N THR A 178 30.65 -9.01 -20.51
CA THR A 178 30.77 -7.92 -19.53
C THR A 178 29.63 -6.93 -19.75
N VAL A 179 28.96 -6.56 -18.67
CA VAL A 179 27.91 -5.54 -18.67
C VAL A 179 28.29 -4.42 -17.72
N GLU A 180 28.42 -3.20 -18.26
CA GLU A 180 28.64 -2.01 -17.43
C GLU A 180 27.30 -1.50 -16.91
N VAL A 181 27.15 -1.46 -15.60
CA VAL A 181 25.95 -0.99 -14.92
C VAL A 181 26.25 0.21 -14.04
N LYS A 182 25.34 1.17 -14.03
CA LYS A 182 25.36 2.27 -13.08
C LYS A 182 24.35 2.00 -11.99
N HIS A 183 24.82 1.74 -10.79
CA HIS A 183 23.98 1.51 -9.62
C HIS A 183 23.21 2.77 -9.19
N TYR A 184 22.13 2.58 -8.45
CA TYR A 184 21.29 3.67 -7.92
C TYR A 184 22.09 4.71 -7.10
N ASN A 185 23.13 4.30 -6.39
CA ASN A 185 24.04 5.18 -5.64
C ASN A 185 25.01 5.98 -6.51
N GLY A 186 24.95 5.81 -7.84
CA GLY A 186 25.80 6.51 -8.82
C GLY A 186 27.12 5.81 -9.13
N THR A 187 27.48 4.72 -8.46
CA THR A 187 28.70 3.95 -8.78
C THR A 187 28.52 3.19 -10.09
N ILE A 188 29.57 3.19 -10.93
CA ILE A 188 29.62 2.39 -12.16
C ILE A 188 30.43 1.14 -11.86
N ALA A 189 29.98 -0.01 -12.29
CA ALA A 189 30.68 -1.29 -12.13
C ALA A 189 30.51 -2.15 -13.38
N ASP A 190 31.57 -2.85 -13.72
CA ASP A 190 31.55 -3.91 -14.72
C ASP A 190 31.18 -5.22 -14.03
N VAL A 191 30.15 -5.89 -14.51
CA VAL A 191 29.68 -7.16 -14.00
C VAL A 191 29.77 -8.25 -15.08
N GLU A 192 30.23 -9.40 -14.69
CA GLU A 192 30.30 -10.56 -15.59
C GLU A 192 28.99 -11.34 -15.55
N LEU A 193 28.40 -11.55 -16.71
CA LEU A 193 27.09 -12.16 -16.89
C LEU A 193 27.13 -13.25 -17.97
N THR A 194 26.57 -14.41 -17.70
CA THR A 194 26.40 -15.47 -18.71
C THR A 194 24.91 -15.67 -18.96
N PRO A 195 24.37 -15.18 -20.11
CA PRO A 195 22.97 -15.38 -20.47
C PRO A 195 22.65 -16.87 -20.65
N GLN A 196 21.51 -17.32 -20.12
CA GLN A 196 21.08 -18.71 -20.21
C GLN A 196 20.46 -19.03 -21.56
N ALA A 197 20.93 -20.07 -22.26
CA ALA A 197 20.31 -20.55 -23.49
C ALA A 197 18.93 -21.20 -23.25
N ASN A 198 18.75 -21.84 -22.08
CA ASN A 198 17.50 -22.51 -21.68
C ASN A 198 16.98 -21.86 -20.39
N ALA A 199 16.58 -20.59 -20.49
CA ALA A 199 15.99 -19.90 -19.35
C ALA A 199 14.60 -20.48 -19.01
N PRO A 200 14.21 -20.54 -17.73
CA PRO A 200 12.86 -20.90 -17.34
C PRO A 200 11.82 -19.97 -18.02
N ALA A 201 10.63 -20.48 -18.27
CA ALA A 201 9.54 -19.67 -18.80
C ALA A 201 9.33 -18.43 -17.93
N ASN A 202 9.18 -17.27 -18.55
CA ASN A 202 8.98 -15.96 -17.92
C ASN A 202 10.20 -15.33 -17.21
N GLN A 203 11.42 -15.87 -17.35
CA GLN A 203 12.60 -15.26 -16.71
C GLN A 203 13.52 -14.51 -17.68
N GLY A 204 13.42 -14.76 -18.99
CA GLY A 204 14.38 -14.27 -19.97
C GLY A 204 15.81 -14.83 -19.72
N ALA A 205 16.72 -14.63 -20.67
CA ALA A 205 18.06 -15.22 -20.64
C ALA A 205 18.95 -14.73 -19.47
N THR A 206 18.71 -13.55 -18.96
CA THR A 206 19.48 -12.92 -17.88
C THR A 206 18.73 -12.87 -16.55
N GLY A 207 17.40 -12.98 -16.59
CA GLY A 207 16.55 -12.88 -15.40
C GLY A 207 16.37 -11.45 -14.90
N VAL A 208 16.32 -10.46 -15.81
CA VAL A 208 15.96 -9.08 -15.53
C VAL A 208 14.73 -8.67 -16.33
N ALA A 209 13.85 -7.89 -15.70
CA ALA A 209 12.89 -7.07 -16.42
C ALA A 209 13.49 -5.66 -16.56
N ILE A 210 13.47 -5.13 -17.78
CA ILE A 210 14.07 -3.84 -18.11
C ILE A 210 13.09 -2.95 -18.84
N THR A 211 13.24 -1.64 -18.67
CA THR A 211 12.38 -0.65 -19.35
C THR A 211 13.21 0.54 -19.80
N ASN A 212 12.78 1.17 -20.89
CA ASN A 212 13.26 2.50 -21.24
C ASN A 212 12.55 3.53 -20.38
N ALA A 213 13.31 4.25 -19.57
CA ALA A 213 12.75 5.26 -18.70
C ALA A 213 13.67 6.49 -18.58
N ILE A 214 13.09 7.58 -18.17
CA ILE A 214 13.81 8.76 -17.69
C ILE A 214 13.54 8.95 -16.21
N ARG A 215 14.49 9.49 -15.48
CA ARG A 215 14.27 9.93 -14.11
C ARG A 215 13.78 11.36 -14.12
N LYS A 216 12.56 11.59 -13.66
CA LYS A 216 11.86 12.87 -13.71
C LYS A 216 11.27 13.23 -12.35
N SER A 217 11.11 14.52 -12.12
CA SER A 217 10.32 15.07 -11.02
C SER A 217 9.36 16.09 -11.60
N ASP A 218 8.09 15.94 -11.33
CA ASP A 218 7.08 16.84 -11.84
C ASP A 218 6.85 18.04 -10.89
N PRO A 219 6.67 19.24 -11.41
CA PRO A 219 6.20 20.35 -10.60
C PRO A 219 4.77 20.09 -10.11
N PHE A 220 4.34 20.70 -9.00
CA PHE A 220 3.09 20.37 -8.30
C PHE A 220 1.85 20.47 -9.21
N TRP A 221 1.82 21.41 -10.17
CA TRP A 221 0.68 21.59 -11.10
C TRP A 221 0.57 20.46 -12.14
N VAL A 222 1.64 19.69 -12.38
CA VAL A 222 1.65 18.48 -13.22
C VAL A 222 1.46 17.24 -12.36
N ALA A 223 2.10 17.20 -11.20
CA ALA A 223 2.06 16.07 -10.28
C ALA A 223 0.65 15.79 -9.72
N ILE A 224 -0.14 16.84 -9.41
CA ILE A 224 -1.50 16.67 -8.90
C ILE A 224 -2.43 16.03 -9.93
N PRO A 225 -2.55 16.52 -11.18
CA PRO A 225 -3.30 15.83 -12.22
C PRO A 225 -2.82 14.40 -12.48
N ASN A 226 -1.50 14.17 -12.56
CA ASN A 226 -0.94 12.83 -12.78
C ASN A 226 -1.27 11.89 -11.61
N GLY A 227 -1.21 12.38 -10.37
CA GLY A 227 -1.63 11.65 -9.18
C GLY A 227 -3.11 11.25 -9.23
N ALA A 228 -3.99 12.16 -9.66
CA ALA A 228 -5.41 11.88 -9.81
C ALA A 228 -5.71 10.88 -10.94
N ILE A 229 -5.00 10.96 -12.07
CA ILE A 229 -5.10 9.99 -13.17
C ILE A 229 -4.62 8.60 -12.70
N SER A 230 -3.48 8.54 -12.02
CA SER A 230 -2.94 7.29 -11.48
C SER A 230 -3.85 6.69 -10.42
N TYR A 231 -4.47 7.51 -9.59
CA TYR A 231 -5.50 7.08 -8.64
C TYR A 231 -6.70 6.45 -9.36
N TRP A 232 -7.19 7.08 -10.43
CA TRP A 232 -8.28 6.52 -11.22
C TRP A 232 -7.91 5.16 -11.83
N ASN A 233 -6.71 5.06 -12.41
CA ASN A 233 -6.20 3.80 -12.94
C ASN A 233 -6.08 2.73 -11.87
N MET A 234 -5.67 3.09 -10.66
CA MET A 234 -5.61 2.19 -9.49
C MET A 234 -7.00 1.67 -9.11
N ILE A 235 -8.04 2.51 -9.13
CA ILE A 235 -9.43 2.08 -8.89
C ILE A 235 -9.87 1.10 -9.98
N VAL A 236 -9.63 1.41 -11.24
CA VAL A 236 -9.97 0.52 -12.37
C VAL A 236 -9.27 -0.83 -12.22
N LEU A 237 -7.99 -0.83 -11.89
CA LEU A 237 -7.21 -2.06 -11.67
C LEU A 237 -7.77 -2.86 -10.48
N PHE A 238 -8.11 -2.20 -9.38
CA PHE A 238 -8.73 -2.84 -8.23
C PHE A 238 -10.06 -3.51 -8.60
N VAL A 239 -10.95 -2.78 -9.27
CA VAL A 239 -12.26 -3.31 -9.67
C VAL A 239 -12.11 -4.47 -10.67
N THR A 240 -11.25 -4.33 -11.67
CA THR A 240 -11.00 -5.39 -12.65
C THR A 240 -10.36 -6.62 -12.02
N GLY A 241 -9.45 -6.43 -11.05
CA GLY A 241 -8.86 -7.51 -10.27
C GLY A 241 -9.92 -8.27 -9.45
N VAL A 242 -10.77 -7.57 -8.73
CA VAL A 242 -11.88 -8.19 -7.96
C VAL A 242 -12.84 -8.93 -8.89
N VAL A 243 -13.23 -8.35 -10.01
CA VAL A 243 -14.07 -9.02 -11.01
C VAL A 243 -13.38 -10.26 -11.58
N GLY A 244 -12.08 -10.19 -11.84
CA GLY A 244 -11.27 -11.32 -12.30
C GLY A 244 -11.23 -12.46 -11.28
N MET A 245 -11.08 -12.14 -9.99
CA MET A 245 -11.14 -13.13 -8.90
C MET A 245 -12.54 -13.79 -8.81
N ILE A 246 -13.61 -13.01 -8.89
CA ILE A 246 -14.99 -13.52 -8.86
C ILE A 246 -15.25 -14.45 -10.06
N ARG A 247 -14.72 -14.11 -11.24
CA ARG A 247 -14.86 -14.92 -12.45
C ARG A 247 -13.92 -16.14 -12.50
N GLY A 248 -13.02 -16.27 -11.52
CA GLY A 248 -12.02 -17.34 -11.47
C GLY A 248 -10.90 -17.21 -12.53
N SER A 249 -10.78 -16.06 -13.20
CA SER A 249 -9.70 -15.80 -14.17
C SER A 249 -8.39 -15.37 -13.51
N ILE A 250 -8.46 -14.90 -12.25
CA ILE A 250 -7.31 -14.53 -11.41
C ILE A 250 -7.39 -15.36 -10.13
N PRO A 251 -6.30 -16.03 -9.73
CA PRO A 251 -6.29 -16.77 -8.46
C PRO A 251 -6.42 -15.80 -7.28
N VAL A 252 -7.19 -16.21 -6.27
CA VAL A 252 -7.30 -15.43 -5.03
C VAL A 252 -6.01 -15.61 -4.24
N SER A 253 -5.22 -14.54 -4.14
CA SER A 253 -4.02 -14.49 -3.31
C SER A 253 -4.26 -13.49 -2.17
N LEU A 254 -4.22 -13.97 -0.94
CA LEU A 254 -4.34 -13.13 0.26
C LEU A 254 -2.95 -12.92 0.85
N THR A 255 -2.59 -11.68 1.02
CA THR A 255 -1.33 -11.28 1.67
C THR A 255 -1.65 -10.70 3.04
N GLY A 256 -1.07 -11.29 4.07
CA GLY A 256 -1.24 -10.84 5.45
C GLY A 256 -0.25 -9.74 5.86
N PRO A 257 -0.29 -9.32 7.13
CA PRO A 257 0.62 -8.29 7.64
C PRO A 257 2.10 -8.62 7.44
N VAL A 258 2.49 -9.89 7.56
CA VAL A 258 3.88 -10.34 7.37
C VAL A 258 4.29 -10.21 5.90
N GLY A 259 3.42 -10.58 4.98
CA GLY A 259 3.66 -10.42 3.55
C GLY A 259 3.72 -8.94 3.12
N ILE A 260 2.86 -8.08 3.69
CA ILE A 260 2.93 -6.62 3.45
C ILE A 260 4.26 -6.05 3.95
N ALA A 261 4.75 -6.50 5.12
CA ALA A 261 6.05 -6.09 5.64
C ALA A 261 7.20 -6.56 4.72
N GLN A 262 7.12 -7.78 4.17
CA GLN A 262 8.09 -8.29 3.18
C GLN A 262 8.09 -7.40 1.93
N LEU A 263 6.92 -7.16 1.32
CA LEU A 263 6.78 -6.28 0.14
C LEU A 263 7.31 -4.87 0.41
N THR A 264 7.02 -4.31 1.60
CA THR A 264 7.59 -3.02 2.00
C THR A 264 9.11 -3.06 1.97
N GLY A 265 9.72 -4.16 2.42
CA GLY A 265 11.17 -4.35 2.41
C GLY A 265 11.78 -4.46 1.01
N GLU A 266 11.05 -4.95 0.05
CA GLU A 266 11.45 -5.00 -1.35
C GLU A 266 11.29 -3.63 -2.01
N ILE A 267 10.12 -3.01 -1.84
CA ILE A 267 9.78 -1.74 -2.47
C ILE A 267 10.59 -0.56 -1.92
N VAL A 268 10.96 -0.56 -0.64
CA VAL A 268 11.79 0.53 -0.08
C VAL A 268 13.16 0.64 -0.77
N LYS A 269 13.66 -0.47 -1.32
CA LYS A 269 14.92 -0.49 -2.09
C LYS A 269 14.77 0.15 -3.47
N THR A 270 13.56 0.24 -4.00
CA THR A 270 13.28 0.81 -5.31
C THR A 270 13.05 2.33 -5.27
N GLY A 271 13.01 2.92 -4.08
CA GLY A 271 12.91 4.38 -3.89
C GLY A 271 11.63 4.84 -3.21
N ILE A 272 11.67 6.10 -2.74
CA ILE A 272 10.56 6.69 -1.96
C ILE A 272 9.29 6.87 -2.81
N ALA A 273 9.41 7.18 -4.11
CA ALA A 273 8.26 7.32 -4.99
C ALA A 273 7.44 6.03 -5.07
N ASN A 274 8.12 4.89 -5.27
CA ASN A 274 7.48 3.58 -5.31
C ASN A 274 6.89 3.19 -3.95
N LEU A 275 7.57 3.56 -2.85
CA LEU A 275 7.06 3.33 -1.50
C LEU A 275 5.76 4.12 -1.23
N LEU A 276 5.66 5.37 -1.70
CA LEU A 276 4.44 6.18 -1.62
C LEU A 276 3.32 5.61 -2.49
N SER A 277 3.64 5.12 -3.68
CA SER A 277 2.68 4.45 -4.57
C SER A 277 2.15 3.16 -3.93
N PHE A 278 3.02 2.39 -3.28
CA PHE A 278 2.63 1.20 -2.52
C PHE A 278 1.75 1.54 -1.31
N ALA A 279 2.11 2.59 -0.56
CA ALA A 279 1.28 3.10 0.54
C ALA A 279 -0.10 3.56 0.05
N ALA A 280 -0.19 4.13 -1.16
CA ALA A 280 -1.45 4.50 -1.80
C ALA A 280 -2.33 3.27 -2.08
N VAL A 281 -1.75 2.17 -2.59
CA VAL A 281 -2.46 0.90 -2.81
C VAL A 281 -3.01 0.34 -1.48
N ILE A 282 -2.17 0.30 -0.45
CA ILE A 282 -2.60 -0.18 0.88
C ILE A 282 -3.72 0.71 1.44
N SER A 283 -3.59 2.04 1.29
CA SER A 283 -4.60 3.00 1.76
C SER A 283 -5.96 2.76 1.11
N LEU A 284 -6.00 2.61 -0.22
CA LEU A 284 -7.23 2.32 -0.96
C LEU A 284 -7.88 1.03 -0.47
N ASN A 285 -7.08 -0.05 -0.39
CA ASN A 285 -7.56 -1.35 0.09
C ASN A 285 -8.12 -1.27 1.52
N LEU A 286 -7.39 -0.60 2.42
CA LEU A 286 -7.83 -0.42 3.81
C LEU A 286 -9.14 0.39 3.89
N GLY A 287 -9.26 1.47 3.10
CA GLY A 287 -10.49 2.27 3.03
C GLY A 287 -11.68 1.46 2.52
N ILE A 288 -11.48 0.66 1.48
CA ILE A 288 -12.53 -0.20 0.92
C ILE A 288 -12.93 -1.28 1.91
N VAL A 289 -11.96 -2.00 2.50
CA VAL A 289 -12.24 -3.08 3.46
C VAL A 289 -12.98 -2.54 4.69
N ASN A 290 -12.60 -1.36 5.20
CA ASN A 290 -13.23 -0.76 6.37
C ASN A 290 -14.69 -0.34 6.12
N ILE A 291 -15.10 -0.05 4.88
CA ILE A 291 -16.50 0.28 4.56
C ILE A 291 -17.37 -0.95 4.30
N PHE A 292 -16.75 -2.13 4.09
CA PHE A 292 -17.51 -3.37 3.94
C PHE A 292 -18.29 -3.73 5.21
N PRO A 293 -19.45 -4.40 5.09
CA PRO A 293 -20.31 -4.79 6.21
C PRO A 293 -19.69 -5.90 7.07
N ILE A 294 -18.47 -5.73 7.49
CA ILE A 294 -17.73 -6.69 8.31
C ILE A 294 -17.80 -6.23 9.77
N PRO A 295 -18.24 -7.08 10.70
CA PRO A 295 -18.21 -6.76 12.12
C PRO A 295 -16.77 -6.39 12.56
N ALA A 296 -16.66 -5.51 13.55
CA ALA A 296 -15.41 -4.89 14.03
C ALA A 296 -14.80 -3.82 13.12
N MET A 297 -15.32 -3.62 11.92
CA MET A 297 -14.98 -2.50 11.02
C MET A 297 -16.03 -1.40 11.07
N ASP A 298 -15.74 -0.22 10.51
CA ASP A 298 -16.72 0.89 10.43
C ASP A 298 -17.96 0.51 9.65
N GLY A 299 -17.80 -0.26 8.57
CA GLY A 299 -18.91 -0.77 7.77
C GLY A 299 -19.88 -1.62 8.58
N GLY A 300 -19.40 -2.39 9.54
CA GLY A 300 -20.25 -3.12 10.47
C GLY A 300 -21.12 -2.18 11.31
N ARG A 301 -20.57 -1.08 11.84
CA ARG A 301 -21.34 -0.05 12.55
C ARG A 301 -22.32 0.68 11.63
N ILE A 302 -21.92 0.98 10.40
CA ILE A 302 -22.82 1.55 9.37
C ILE A 302 -24.03 0.65 9.14
N VAL A 303 -23.84 -0.66 9.09
CA VAL A 303 -24.98 -1.62 8.93
C VAL A 303 -25.98 -1.49 10.07
N PHE A 304 -25.55 -1.38 11.33
CA PHE A 304 -26.48 -1.19 12.45
C PHE A 304 -27.27 0.13 12.34
N VAL A 305 -26.63 1.21 11.88
CA VAL A 305 -27.32 2.49 11.60
C VAL A 305 -28.34 2.35 10.47
N LEU A 306 -28.01 1.62 9.40
CA LEU A 306 -28.94 1.34 8.29
C LEU A 306 -30.11 0.44 8.73
N VAL A 307 -29.86 -0.56 9.56
CA VAL A 307 -30.92 -1.39 10.17
C VAL A 307 -31.87 -0.55 11.02
N GLU A 308 -31.34 0.38 11.84
CA GLU A 308 -32.16 1.34 12.59
C GLU A 308 -33.04 2.18 11.65
N TRP A 309 -32.48 2.67 10.55
CA TRP A 309 -33.23 3.44 9.56
C TRP A 309 -34.36 2.64 8.94
N ILE A 310 -34.12 1.40 8.50
CA ILE A 310 -35.13 0.50 7.93
C ILE A 310 -36.21 0.19 8.97
N ARG A 311 -35.81 0.01 10.23
CA ARG A 311 -36.73 -0.25 11.35
C ARG A 311 -37.42 1.00 11.92
N ARG A 312 -37.39 2.12 11.18
CA ARG A 312 -38.03 3.40 11.55
C ARG A 312 -37.59 3.91 12.93
N GLY A 313 -36.29 3.89 13.20
CA GLY A 313 -35.68 4.41 14.43
C GLY A 313 -35.60 3.40 15.59
N LYS A 314 -36.03 2.14 15.40
CA LYS A 314 -35.86 1.10 16.42
C LYS A 314 -34.46 0.53 16.39
N ARG A 315 -33.64 0.88 17.38
CA ARG A 315 -32.22 0.44 17.50
C ARG A 315 -32.13 -1.05 17.85
N VAL A 316 -31.01 -1.62 17.46
CA VAL A 316 -30.54 -2.90 18.00
C VAL A 316 -30.04 -2.66 19.43
N SER A 317 -30.14 -3.66 20.30
CA SER A 317 -29.66 -3.48 21.67
C SER A 317 -28.14 -3.30 21.70
N PRO A 318 -27.57 -2.40 22.52
CA PRO A 318 -26.13 -2.21 22.65
C PRO A 318 -25.38 -3.51 22.94
N LYS A 319 -25.97 -4.40 23.76
CA LYS A 319 -25.38 -5.72 24.06
C LYS A 319 -25.24 -6.60 22.81
N THR A 320 -26.25 -6.59 21.94
CA THR A 320 -26.21 -7.38 20.68
C THR A 320 -25.17 -6.81 19.72
N GLU A 321 -25.12 -5.49 19.57
CA GLU A 321 -24.14 -4.81 18.72
C GLU A 321 -22.71 -5.10 19.20
N ALA A 322 -22.42 -4.90 20.49
CA ALA A 322 -21.12 -5.21 21.10
C ALA A 322 -20.74 -6.70 20.93
N MET A 323 -21.70 -7.63 21.10
CA MET A 323 -21.45 -9.07 20.90
C MET A 323 -21.08 -9.38 19.45
N VAL A 324 -21.81 -8.83 18.47
CA VAL A 324 -21.52 -9.05 17.04
C VAL A 324 -20.13 -8.50 16.68
N HIS A 325 -19.77 -7.29 17.16
CA HIS A 325 -18.45 -6.72 16.94
C HIS A 325 -17.34 -7.53 17.61
N SER A 326 -17.56 -8.03 18.82
CA SER A 326 -16.58 -8.85 19.54
C SER A 326 -16.32 -10.18 18.83
N ILE A 327 -17.38 -10.88 18.37
CA ILE A 327 -17.23 -12.11 17.60
C ILE A 327 -16.53 -11.83 16.27
N GLY A 328 -16.91 -10.77 15.57
CA GLY A 328 -16.26 -10.36 14.33
C GLY A 328 -14.79 -10.06 14.51
N PHE A 329 -14.41 -9.37 15.59
CA PHE A 329 -13.02 -9.09 15.93
C PHE A 329 -12.22 -10.37 16.16
N LEU A 330 -12.76 -11.33 16.91
CA LEU A 330 -12.11 -12.63 17.14
C LEU A 330 -11.91 -13.40 15.84
N LEU A 331 -12.90 -13.41 14.95
CA LEU A 331 -12.79 -14.05 13.64
C LEU A 331 -11.75 -13.39 12.75
N LEU A 332 -11.68 -12.04 12.73
CA LEU A 332 -10.66 -11.30 12.00
C LEU A 332 -9.27 -11.56 12.55
N MET A 333 -9.11 -11.60 13.87
CA MET A 333 -7.82 -11.93 14.50
C MET A 333 -7.37 -13.35 14.15
N LEU A 334 -8.29 -14.32 14.16
CA LEU A 334 -8.01 -15.70 13.73
C LEU A 334 -7.59 -15.74 12.25
N LEU A 335 -8.32 -15.03 11.38
CA LEU A 335 -7.99 -14.94 9.96
C LEU A 335 -6.59 -14.34 9.75
N PHE A 336 -6.25 -13.25 10.45
CA PHE A 336 -4.92 -12.64 10.37
C PHE A 336 -3.81 -13.58 10.85
N LEU A 337 -4.05 -14.36 11.90
CA LEU A 337 -3.09 -15.36 12.38
C LEU A 337 -2.86 -16.47 11.34
N VAL A 338 -3.94 -16.98 10.73
CA VAL A 338 -3.86 -18.01 9.69
C VAL A 338 -3.11 -17.49 8.45
N ILE A 339 -3.45 -16.28 7.97
CA ILE A 339 -2.78 -15.71 6.80
C ILE A 339 -1.30 -15.43 7.12
N SER A 340 -1.01 -14.85 8.30
CA SER A 340 0.38 -14.60 8.73
C SER A 340 1.20 -15.88 8.84
N TYR A 341 0.60 -16.97 9.32
CA TYR A 341 1.23 -18.28 9.35
C TYR A 341 1.58 -18.78 7.93
N HIS A 342 0.65 -18.63 6.97
CA HIS A 342 0.91 -18.96 5.57
C HIS A 342 1.98 -18.08 4.94
N ASP A 343 2.00 -16.79 5.25
CA ASP A 343 3.05 -15.87 4.80
C ASP A 343 4.43 -16.33 5.29
N ILE A 344 4.54 -16.65 6.58
CA ILE A 344 5.80 -17.13 7.18
C ILE A 344 6.27 -18.44 6.52
N LEU A 345 5.37 -19.40 6.31
CA LEU A 345 5.71 -20.65 5.63
C LEU A 345 6.19 -20.43 4.20
N ARG A 346 5.56 -19.50 3.46
CA ARG A 346 5.97 -19.13 2.11
C ARG A 346 7.37 -18.54 2.10
N ILE A 347 7.64 -17.59 3.02
CA ILE A 347 8.95 -16.94 3.15
C ILE A 347 10.05 -17.97 3.47
N ILE A 348 9.80 -18.89 4.41
CA ILE A 348 10.78 -19.94 4.79
C ILE A 348 11.07 -20.87 3.61
N ARG A 349 10.09 -21.13 2.74
CA ARG A 349 10.26 -21.95 1.52
C ARG A 349 10.91 -21.20 0.35
N GLY A 350 11.31 -19.94 0.55
CA GLY A 350 11.93 -19.10 -0.49
C GLY A 350 10.95 -18.58 -1.54
N GLY A 351 9.64 -18.65 -1.27
CA GLY A 351 8.62 -18.10 -2.16
C GLY A 351 8.55 -16.58 -2.09
N SER A 352 8.52 -15.92 -3.26
CA SER A 352 8.15 -14.51 -3.38
C SER A 352 6.64 -14.36 -3.35
N ILE A 353 6.17 -13.13 -3.09
CA ILE A 353 4.78 -12.74 -3.32
C ILE A 353 4.71 -12.39 -4.81
N GLY A 354 4.38 -13.38 -5.64
CA GLY A 354 4.15 -13.20 -7.06
C GLY A 354 2.69 -12.90 -7.35
#